data_df5e2818f36c3d91ea84074616114127
#
_entry.id   df5e2818f36c3d91ea84074616114127
#
_cell.length_a   1.000
_cell.length_b   1.000
_cell.length_c   1.000
_cell.angle_alpha   90.00
_cell.angle_beta   90.00
_cell.angle_gamma   90.00
#
_symmetry.space_group_name_H-M   'P 1'
#
loop_
_entity.id
_entity.type
_entity.pdbx_description
1 polymer ?
#
loop_
_entity_poly.entity_id
_entity_poly.type
_entity_poly.pdbx_seq_one_letter_code
_entity_poly.pdbx_strand_id
1 'polypeptide(L)'
;MSKSDADLVLMARQGDQAAIGEIYDRYADRLFGFAFSMLRDREEAADAVHDVILRSSQKLDQLRDPSKLRPWLFSIARNEVTSRTRQRSRRDDREVPDMAADLPDSDNSLIQNELQQLVWDAADGLQQRDRELLELQMQGLEGEELAEALGVKLSHVHVLSSRMRDRMEKAVGSLLIARLGREDCDKLNELLSDWDGHFSLEVRSNVTRHIEDFYICTNKRGILCAP
;
A
#
# COMPACT_ATOMS: atom_id res chain seq x y z
N MET A 1 -28.52 9.08 -13.98
CA MET A 1 -28.28 7.97 -13.05
C MET A 1 -26.96 7.35 -13.43
N SER A 2 -26.05 7.18 -12.50
CA SER A 2 -24.78 6.49 -12.76
C SER A 2 -25.06 5.01 -13.01
N LYS A 3 -24.48 4.44 -14.08
CA LYS A 3 -24.60 3.01 -14.40
C LYS A 3 -23.88 2.18 -13.33
N SER A 4 -24.38 0.97 -13.05
CA SER A 4 -23.65 0.05 -12.16
C SER A 4 -22.42 -0.53 -12.85
N ASP A 5 -21.48 -1.08 -12.09
CA ASP A 5 -20.32 -1.78 -12.65
C ASP A 5 -20.74 -2.96 -13.54
N ALA A 6 -21.79 -3.67 -13.14
CA ALA A 6 -22.33 -4.76 -13.94
C ALA A 6 -22.87 -4.28 -15.30
N ASP A 7 -23.58 -3.15 -15.31
CA ASP A 7 -24.09 -2.57 -16.56
C ASP A 7 -22.93 -2.17 -17.48
N LEU A 8 -21.92 -1.51 -16.93
CA LEU A 8 -20.74 -1.08 -17.68
C LEU A 8 -19.99 -2.27 -18.29
N VAL A 9 -19.80 -3.35 -17.53
CA VAL A 9 -19.19 -4.58 -18.03
C VAL A 9 -19.98 -5.18 -19.17
N LEU A 10 -21.31 -5.27 -19.03
CA LEU A 10 -22.17 -5.85 -20.08
C LEU A 10 -22.17 -5.00 -21.37
N MET A 11 -22.20 -3.68 -21.23
CA MET A 11 -22.10 -2.76 -22.38
C MET A 11 -20.74 -2.83 -23.07
N ALA A 12 -19.66 -2.84 -22.30
CA ALA A 12 -18.30 -2.94 -22.82
C ALA A 12 -18.07 -4.25 -23.57
N ARG A 13 -18.62 -5.38 -23.10
CA ARG A 13 -18.60 -6.67 -23.81
C ARG A 13 -19.35 -6.64 -25.15
N GLN A 14 -20.32 -5.76 -25.29
CA GLN A 14 -21.04 -5.52 -26.56
C GLN A 14 -20.29 -4.58 -27.50
N GLY A 15 -19.10 -4.12 -27.11
CA GLY A 15 -18.25 -3.22 -27.91
C GLY A 15 -18.51 -1.73 -27.66
N ASP A 16 -19.28 -1.37 -26.62
CA ASP A 16 -19.49 0.04 -26.25
C ASP A 16 -18.23 0.65 -25.64
N GLN A 17 -17.53 1.44 -26.46
CA GLN A 17 -16.31 2.15 -26.06
C GLN A 17 -16.56 3.20 -24.96
N ALA A 18 -17.75 3.80 -24.91
CA ALA A 18 -18.10 4.76 -23.87
C ALA A 18 -18.18 4.09 -22.49
N ALA A 19 -18.62 2.83 -22.43
CA ALA A 19 -18.61 2.06 -21.19
C ALA A 19 -17.19 1.79 -20.68
N ILE A 20 -16.23 1.53 -21.57
CA ILE A 20 -14.81 1.40 -21.21
C ILE A 20 -14.26 2.73 -20.69
N GLY A 21 -14.59 3.86 -21.33
CA GLY A 21 -14.25 5.20 -20.85
C GLY A 21 -14.80 5.47 -19.46
N GLU A 22 -16.07 5.12 -19.19
CA GLU A 22 -16.67 5.30 -17.85
C GLU A 22 -16.03 4.39 -16.78
N ILE A 23 -15.59 3.18 -17.15
CA ILE A 23 -14.79 2.31 -16.26
C ILE A 23 -13.46 2.99 -15.93
N TYR A 24 -12.77 3.53 -16.94
CA TYR A 24 -11.52 4.28 -16.75
C TYR A 24 -11.73 5.45 -15.78
N ASP A 25 -12.67 6.34 -16.06
CA ASP A 25 -12.94 7.53 -15.25
C ASP A 25 -13.28 7.18 -13.77
N ARG A 26 -13.95 6.04 -13.57
CA ARG A 26 -14.34 5.56 -12.23
C ARG A 26 -13.19 4.99 -11.41
N TYR A 27 -12.22 4.35 -12.06
CA TYR A 27 -11.20 3.55 -11.38
C TYR A 27 -9.78 4.04 -11.54
N ALA A 28 -9.46 4.90 -12.53
CA ALA A 28 -8.10 5.30 -12.85
C ALA A 28 -7.37 5.92 -11.66
N ASP A 29 -7.99 6.87 -10.96
CA ASP A 29 -7.38 7.54 -9.80
C ASP A 29 -7.08 6.57 -8.66
N ARG A 30 -7.99 5.63 -8.40
CA ARG A 30 -7.83 4.62 -7.35
C ARG A 30 -6.74 3.61 -7.70
N LEU A 31 -6.71 3.16 -8.95
CA LEU A 31 -5.67 2.28 -9.46
C LEU A 31 -4.31 2.98 -9.47
N PHE A 32 -4.30 4.28 -9.79
CA PHE A 32 -3.10 5.11 -9.73
C PHE A 32 -2.58 5.23 -8.30
N GLY A 33 -3.44 5.56 -7.33
CA GLY A 33 -3.06 5.62 -5.91
C GLY A 33 -2.43 4.30 -5.45
N PHE A 34 -3.06 3.16 -5.77
CA PHE A 34 -2.53 1.83 -5.48
C PHE A 34 -1.17 1.58 -6.16
N ALA A 35 -1.05 1.87 -7.45
CA ALA A 35 0.19 1.64 -8.20
C ALA A 35 1.33 2.55 -7.69
N PHE A 36 1.02 3.82 -7.43
CA PHE A 36 1.99 4.80 -6.98
C PHE A 36 2.53 4.49 -5.56
N SER A 37 1.67 4.08 -4.63
CA SER A 37 2.09 3.68 -3.29
C SER A 37 3.09 2.52 -3.31
N MET A 38 2.98 1.64 -4.31
CA MET A 38 3.81 0.46 -4.45
C MET A 38 5.08 0.68 -5.28
N LEU A 39 4.99 1.49 -6.35
CA LEU A 39 6.11 1.71 -7.30
C LEU A 39 6.96 2.92 -6.94
N ARG A 40 6.39 3.91 -6.21
CA ARG A 40 7.06 5.16 -5.82
C ARG A 40 7.62 5.95 -7.02
N ASP A 41 7.05 5.74 -8.18
CA ASP A 41 7.37 6.41 -9.43
C ASP A 41 6.07 6.78 -10.13
N ARG A 42 5.90 8.08 -10.40
CA ARG A 42 4.66 8.63 -10.95
C ARG A 42 4.42 8.20 -12.40
N GLU A 43 5.48 8.17 -13.19
CA GLU A 43 5.40 7.76 -14.60
C GLU A 43 5.14 6.27 -14.70
N GLU A 44 5.87 5.47 -13.93
CA GLU A 44 5.69 4.02 -13.89
C GLU A 44 4.30 3.63 -13.35
N ALA A 45 3.75 4.38 -12.39
CA ALA A 45 2.39 4.17 -11.88
C ALA A 45 1.33 4.51 -12.95
N ALA A 46 1.49 5.61 -13.68
CA ALA A 46 0.59 5.98 -14.77
C ALA A 46 0.61 4.93 -15.89
N ASP A 47 1.78 4.47 -16.29
CA ASP A 47 1.95 3.38 -17.26
C ASP A 47 1.31 2.08 -16.78
N ALA A 48 1.46 1.76 -15.48
CA ALA A 48 0.83 0.57 -14.90
C ALA A 48 -0.70 0.64 -14.99
N VAL A 49 -1.30 1.79 -14.69
CA VAL A 49 -2.76 2.00 -14.82
C VAL A 49 -3.20 1.83 -16.26
N HIS A 50 -2.48 2.42 -17.22
CA HIS A 50 -2.79 2.26 -18.63
C HIS A 50 -2.78 0.78 -19.06
N ASP A 51 -1.74 0.03 -18.67
CA ASP A 51 -1.65 -1.41 -18.94
C ASP A 51 -2.77 -2.21 -18.27
N VAL A 52 -3.13 -1.86 -17.04
CA VAL A 52 -4.26 -2.49 -16.32
C VAL A 52 -5.57 -2.31 -17.08
N ILE A 53 -5.89 -1.10 -17.49
CA ILE A 53 -7.12 -0.80 -18.24
C ILE A 53 -7.12 -1.50 -19.60
N LEU A 54 -6.01 -1.44 -20.33
CA LEU A 54 -5.88 -2.12 -21.62
C LEU A 54 -6.06 -3.63 -21.49
N ARG A 55 -5.39 -4.26 -20.52
CA ARG A 55 -5.53 -5.71 -20.26
C ARG A 55 -6.93 -6.08 -19.77
N SER A 56 -7.54 -5.23 -18.94
CA SER A 56 -8.89 -5.48 -18.45
C SER A 56 -9.90 -5.42 -19.60
N SER A 57 -9.82 -4.43 -20.50
CA SER A 57 -10.72 -4.34 -21.67
C SER A 57 -10.61 -5.57 -22.57
N GLN A 58 -9.42 -6.11 -22.79
CA GLN A 58 -9.17 -7.32 -23.59
C GLN A 58 -9.65 -8.62 -22.92
N LYS A 59 -9.75 -8.62 -21.59
CA LYS A 59 -10.10 -9.81 -20.79
C LYS A 59 -11.45 -9.72 -20.10
N LEU A 60 -12.26 -8.72 -20.45
CA LEU A 60 -13.53 -8.45 -19.78
C LEU A 60 -14.48 -9.65 -19.84
N ASP A 61 -14.42 -10.45 -20.92
CA ASP A 61 -15.19 -11.69 -21.08
C ASP A 61 -14.80 -12.78 -20.05
N GLN A 62 -13.61 -12.70 -19.47
CA GLN A 62 -13.14 -13.64 -18.45
C GLN A 62 -13.70 -13.32 -17.05
N LEU A 63 -14.22 -12.11 -16.83
CA LEU A 63 -14.88 -11.74 -15.58
C LEU A 63 -16.22 -12.47 -15.48
N ARG A 64 -16.30 -13.51 -14.64
CA ARG A 64 -17.48 -14.37 -14.54
C ARG A 64 -18.70 -13.64 -13.98
N ASP A 65 -18.49 -12.81 -12.97
CA ASP A 65 -19.51 -12.01 -12.31
C ASP A 65 -19.26 -10.51 -12.59
N PRO A 66 -20.10 -9.88 -13.45
CA PRO A 66 -19.94 -8.45 -13.79
C PRO A 66 -19.99 -7.50 -12.58
N SER A 67 -20.65 -7.89 -11.48
CA SER A 67 -20.71 -7.07 -10.25
C SER A 67 -19.36 -7.01 -9.51
N LYS A 68 -18.43 -7.89 -9.85
CA LYS A 68 -17.10 -7.99 -9.25
C LYS A 68 -16.00 -7.30 -10.06
N LEU A 69 -16.37 -6.29 -10.85
CA LEU A 69 -15.43 -5.51 -11.66
C LEU A 69 -14.31 -4.91 -10.80
N ARG A 70 -14.67 -4.29 -9.69
CA ARG A 70 -13.71 -3.60 -8.80
C ARG A 70 -12.62 -4.54 -8.27
N PRO A 71 -12.89 -5.61 -7.51
CA PRO A 71 -11.85 -6.50 -7.01
C PRO A 71 -11.06 -7.17 -8.15
N TRP A 72 -11.68 -7.42 -9.30
CA TRP A 72 -11.01 -7.97 -10.45
C TRP A 72 -9.99 -7.00 -11.06
N LEU A 73 -10.32 -5.69 -11.21
CA LEU A 73 -9.39 -4.66 -11.65
C LEU A 73 -8.19 -4.56 -10.70
N PHE A 74 -8.43 -4.56 -9.39
CA PHE A 74 -7.35 -4.52 -8.41
C PHE A 74 -6.50 -5.80 -8.41
N SER A 75 -7.04 -6.96 -8.75
CA SER A 75 -6.25 -8.17 -8.94
C SER A 75 -5.29 -8.06 -10.13
N ILE A 76 -5.73 -7.43 -11.22
CA ILE A 76 -4.88 -7.15 -12.40
C ILE A 76 -3.80 -6.13 -12.03
N ALA A 77 -4.17 -5.03 -11.36
CA ALA A 77 -3.25 -3.99 -10.92
C ALA A 77 -2.16 -4.55 -10.01
N ARG A 78 -2.54 -5.36 -9.02
CA ARG A 78 -1.60 -6.02 -8.12
C ARG A 78 -0.59 -6.90 -8.87
N ASN A 79 -1.06 -7.68 -9.84
CA ASN A 79 -0.18 -8.54 -10.65
C ASN A 79 0.77 -7.71 -11.51
N GLU A 80 0.29 -6.59 -12.09
CA GLU A 80 1.11 -5.68 -12.88
C GLU A 80 2.21 -5.02 -12.03
N VAL A 81 1.83 -4.42 -10.90
CA VAL A 81 2.77 -3.79 -9.96
C VAL A 81 3.80 -4.80 -9.45
N THR A 82 3.36 -5.99 -9.04
CA THR A 82 4.28 -7.06 -8.58
C THR A 82 5.27 -7.47 -9.69
N SER A 83 4.82 -7.53 -10.95
CA SER A 83 5.67 -7.84 -12.09
C SER A 83 6.74 -6.76 -12.30
N ARG A 84 6.35 -5.48 -12.27
CA ARG A 84 7.25 -4.32 -12.43
C ARG A 84 8.28 -4.27 -11.30
N THR A 85 7.86 -4.42 -10.05
CA THR A 85 8.76 -4.45 -8.89
C THR A 85 9.79 -5.58 -9.02
N ARG A 86 9.38 -6.78 -9.44
CA ARG A 86 10.31 -7.90 -9.67
C ARG A 86 11.28 -7.65 -10.81
N GLN A 87 10.84 -6.99 -11.89
CA GLN A 87 11.71 -6.64 -13.01
C GLN A 87 12.74 -5.59 -12.60
N ARG A 88 12.32 -4.59 -11.79
CA ARG A 88 13.21 -3.57 -11.23
C ARG A 88 14.28 -4.22 -10.35
N SER A 89 13.90 -5.07 -9.39
CA SER A 89 14.84 -5.79 -8.52
C SER A 89 15.84 -6.68 -9.27
N ARG A 90 15.50 -7.14 -10.48
CA ARG A 90 16.43 -7.93 -11.32
C ARG A 90 17.37 -7.05 -12.15
N ARG A 91 17.01 -5.79 -12.41
CA ARG A 91 17.83 -4.84 -13.17
C ARG A 91 18.76 -4.06 -12.27
N ASP A 92 18.31 -3.77 -11.05
CA ASP A 92 19.04 -3.03 -10.04
C ASP A 92 19.66 -3.98 -9.02
N ASP A 93 20.89 -4.41 -9.31
CA ASP A 93 21.89 -4.69 -8.26
C ASP A 93 22.41 -3.36 -7.65
N ARG A 94 21.73 -2.24 -7.93
CA ARG A 94 22.07 -0.88 -7.50
C ARG A 94 20.84 -0.16 -6.97
N GLU A 95 20.97 0.30 -5.74
CA GLU A 95 20.23 1.32 -5.00
C GLU A 95 18.87 1.77 -5.57
N VAL A 96 17.83 1.52 -4.79
CA VAL A 96 16.50 2.11 -4.97
C VAL A 96 16.62 3.61 -4.74
N PRO A 97 16.31 4.48 -5.70
CA PRO A 97 16.23 5.91 -5.43
C PRO A 97 15.06 6.17 -4.50
N ASP A 98 15.39 6.70 -3.34
CA ASP A 98 14.45 7.16 -2.34
C ASP A 98 13.88 8.50 -2.81
N MET A 99 12.71 8.47 -3.43
CA MET A 99 11.96 9.69 -3.70
C MET A 99 10.81 9.77 -2.71
N ALA A 100 10.90 10.73 -1.80
CA ALA A 100 9.76 11.16 -1.00
C ALA A 100 8.59 11.47 -1.94
N ALA A 101 7.54 10.67 -1.86
CA ALA A 101 6.36 10.85 -2.68
C ALA A 101 5.51 11.94 -2.05
N ASP A 102 5.43 13.09 -2.68
CA ASP A 102 4.39 14.07 -2.38
C ASP A 102 3.02 13.43 -2.69
N LEU A 103 2.30 13.09 -1.63
CA LEU A 103 0.91 12.66 -1.74
C LEU A 103 0.05 13.85 -2.20
N PRO A 104 -0.96 13.64 -3.04
CA PRO A 104 -1.85 14.72 -3.44
C PRO A 104 -2.55 15.29 -2.20
N ASP A 105 -2.44 16.61 -2.02
CA ASP A 105 -3.15 17.38 -1.01
C ASP A 105 -4.66 17.11 -1.11
N SER A 106 -5.20 16.36 -0.17
CA SER A 106 -6.62 16.43 0.13
C SER A 106 -6.79 17.39 1.31
N ASP A 107 -7.69 18.36 1.15
CA ASP A 107 -8.10 19.38 2.13
C ASP A 107 -8.60 18.75 3.44
N ASN A 108 -7.70 18.20 4.22
CA ASN A 108 -7.98 17.69 5.56
C ASN A 108 -7.15 18.44 6.60
N SER A 109 -7.67 18.59 7.80
CA SER A 109 -7.01 19.33 8.88
C SER A 109 -5.55 18.87 9.07
N LEU A 110 -4.64 19.77 9.41
CA LEU A 110 -3.20 19.52 9.62
C LEU A 110 -2.93 18.26 10.46
N ILE A 111 -3.72 18.03 11.51
CA ILE A 111 -3.59 16.86 12.39
C ILE A 111 -3.90 15.55 11.65
N GLN A 112 -4.89 15.53 10.74
CA GLN A 112 -5.21 14.35 9.95
C GLN A 112 -4.11 14.06 8.93
N ASN A 113 -3.52 15.10 8.35
CA ASN A 113 -2.39 14.96 7.43
C ASN A 113 -1.14 14.42 8.15
N GLU A 114 -0.82 14.91 9.34
CA GLU A 114 0.31 14.40 10.13
C GLU A 114 0.12 12.93 10.55
N LEU A 115 -1.10 12.56 10.94
CA LEU A 115 -1.39 11.17 11.29
C LEU A 115 -1.35 10.23 10.07
N GLN A 116 -1.87 10.68 8.94
CA GLN A 116 -1.78 9.95 7.69
C GLN A 116 -0.32 9.77 7.27
N GLN A 117 0.48 10.83 7.33
CA GLN A 117 1.90 10.78 7.01
C GLN A 117 2.64 9.80 7.93
N LEU A 118 2.37 9.81 9.24
CA LEU A 118 2.94 8.86 10.18
C LEU A 118 2.63 7.40 9.81
N VAL A 119 1.39 7.12 9.38
CA VAL A 119 0.96 5.79 8.94
C VAL A 119 1.72 5.37 7.69
N TRP A 120 1.88 6.26 6.72
CA TRP A 120 2.61 5.98 5.49
C TRP A 120 4.09 5.76 5.73
N ASP A 121 4.73 6.62 6.53
CA ASP A 121 6.14 6.46 6.90
C ASP A 121 6.37 5.11 7.63
N ALA A 122 5.45 4.72 8.52
CA ALA A 122 5.54 3.42 9.18
C ALA A 122 5.32 2.24 8.22
N ALA A 123 4.44 2.43 7.21
CA ALA A 123 4.17 1.41 6.19
C ALA A 123 5.38 1.12 5.30
N ASP A 124 6.30 2.07 5.12
CA ASP A 124 7.56 1.85 4.41
C ASP A 124 8.45 0.79 5.10
N GLY A 125 8.35 0.68 6.41
CA GLY A 125 8.97 -0.39 7.19
C GLY A 125 8.29 -1.76 7.07
N LEU A 126 7.16 -1.91 6.35
CA LEU A 126 6.49 -3.17 6.15
C LEU A 126 7.06 -3.96 4.97
N GLN A 127 6.88 -5.29 5.00
CA GLN A 127 7.14 -6.11 3.82
C GLN A 127 6.14 -5.76 2.71
N GLN A 128 6.56 -5.91 1.46
CA GLN A 128 5.73 -5.60 0.28
C GLN A 128 4.32 -6.19 0.35
N ARG A 129 4.19 -7.46 0.78
CA ARG A 129 2.89 -8.13 0.91
C ARG A 129 1.95 -7.47 1.91
N ASP A 130 2.47 -6.96 3.02
CA ASP A 130 1.68 -6.26 4.04
C ASP A 130 1.28 -4.87 3.53
N ARG A 131 2.15 -4.19 2.79
CA ARG A 131 1.83 -2.92 2.11
C ARG A 131 0.74 -3.10 1.05
N GLU A 132 0.83 -4.14 0.21
CA GLU A 132 -0.21 -4.49 -0.77
C GLU A 132 -1.58 -4.66 -0.10
N LEU A 133 -1.61 -5.38 1.02
CA LEU A 133 -2.83 -5.61 1.79
C LEU A 133 -3.39 -4.31 2.37
N LEU A 134 -2.53 -3.50 2.98
CA LEU A 134 -2.89 -2.19 3.54
C LEU A 134 -3.49 -1.30 2.45
N GLU A 135 -2.81 -1.19 1.31
CA GLU A 135 -3.26 -0.38 0.19
C GLU A 135 -4.63 -0.80 -0.36
N LEU A 136 -4.85 -2.10 -0.55
CA LEU A 136 -6.14 -2.60 -1.01
C LEU A 136 -7.26 -2.24 0.00
N GLN A 137 -6.97 -2.31 1.30
CA GLN A 137 -7.91 -1.88 2.34
C GLN A 137 -8.14 -0.36 2.33
N MET A 138 -7.10 0.44 2.12
CA MET A 138 -7.23 1.91 1.96
C MET A 138 -8.06 2.28 0.72
N GLN A 139 -8.00 1.46 -0.33
CA GLN A 139 -8.90 1.58 -1.47
C GLN A 139 -10.33 1.10 -1.16
N GLY A 140 -10.60 0.67 0.08
CA GLY A 140 -11.90 0.25 0.58
C GLY A 140 -12.31 -1.15 0.14
N LEU A 141 -11.37 -2.04 -0.25
CA LEU A 141 -11.68 -3.44 -0.48
C LEU A 141 -11.72 -4.18 0.86
N GLU A 142 -12.81 -4.88 1.11
CA GLU A 142 -13.02 -5.62 2.36
C GLU A 142 -13.60 -7.02 2.08
N GLY A 143 -13.51 -7.91 3.03
CA GLY A 143 -14.18 -9.21 3.00
C GLY A 143 -13.88 -10.00 1.72
N GLU A 144 -14.95 -10.31 0.96
CA GLU A 144 -14.85 -11.07 -0.30
C GLU A 144 -14.12 -10.33 -1.40
N GLU A 145 -14.30 -9.00 -1.51
CA GLU A 145 -13.58 -8.21 -2.52
C GLU A 145 -12.07 -8.26 -2.31
N LEU A 146 -11.63 -8.15 -1.05
CA LEU A 146 -10.22 -8.25 -0.70
C LEU A 146 -9.68 -9.67 -0.95
N ALA A 147 -10.49 -10.70 -0.66
CA ALA A 147 -10.14 -12.10 -0.96
C ALA A 147 -9.91 -12.32 -2.45
N GLU A 148 -10.79 -11.78 -3.28
CA GLU A 148 -10.69 -11.87 -4.74
C GLU A 148 -9.49 -11.09 -5.29
N ALA A 149 -9.29 -9.86 -4.86
CA ALA A 149 -8.15 -9.03 -5.28
C ALA A 149 -6.81 -9.70 -4.92
N LEU A 150 -6.74 -10.37 -3.76
CA LEU A 150 -5.55 -11.10 -3.31
C LEU A 150 -5.42 -12.51 -3.90
N GLY A 151 -6.50 -13.07 -4.46
CA GLY A 151 -6.54 -14.45 -4.94
C GLY A 151 -6.44 -15.49 -3.81
N VAL A 152 -7.03 -15.21 -2.64
CA VAL A 152 -7.02 -16.08 -1.46
C VAL A 152 -8.44 -16.39 -0.98
N LYS A 153 -8.58 -17.35 -0.05
CA LYS A 153 -9.88 -17.62 0.58
C LYS A 153 -10.24 -16.52 1.59
N LEU A 154 -11.53 -16.25 1.77
CA LEU A 154 -12.03 -15.25 2.74
C LEU A 154 -11.51 -15.51 4.17
N SER A 155 -11.49 -16.78 4.62
CA SER A 155 -10.93 -17.14 5.93
C SER A 155 -9.46 -16.74 6.09
N HIS A 156 -8.72 -16.72 5.00
CA HIS A 156 -7.30 -16.32 5.01
C HIS A 156 -7.13 -14.79 5.09
N VAL A 157 -8.08 -14.02 4.53
CA VAL A 157 -8.07 -12.55 4.61
C VAL A 157 -8.08 -12.10 6.07
N HIS A 158 -8.92 -12.68 6.91
CA HIS A 158 -8.98 -12.31 8.34
C HIS A 158 -7.63 -12.52 9.05
N VAL A 159 -6.96 -13.64 8.77
CA VAL A 159 -5.63 -13.93 9.34
C VAL A 159 -4.57 -12.95 8.82
N LEU A 160 -4.59 -12.68 7.51
CA LEU A 160 -3.65 -11.73 6.90
C LEU A 160 -3.85 -10.32 7.46
N SER A 161 -5.10 -9.85 7.54
CA SER A 161 -5.44 -8.52 8.05
C SER A 161 -5.08 -8.35 9.54
N SER A 162 -5.30 -9.39 10.37
CA SER A 162 -4.87 -9.35 11.77
C SER A 162 -3.36 -9.23 11.88
N ARG A 163 -2.63 -10.11 11.20
CA ARG A 163 -1.15 -10.09 11.23
C ARG A 163 -0.56 -8.80 10.66
N MET A 164 -1.16 -8.24 9.63
CA MET A 164 -0.73 -6.96 9.06
C MET A 164 -0.93 -5.83 10.07
N ARG A 165 -2.09 -5.76 10.76
CA ARG A 165 -2.33 -4.78 11.82
C ARG A 165 -1.32 -4.89 12.95
N ASP A 166 -1.02 -6.10 13.44
CA ASP A 166 -0.02 -6.33 14.49
C ASP A 166 1.38 -5.84 14.06
N ARG A 167 1.73 -6.05 12.77
CA ARG A 167 3.01 -5.56 12.23
C ARG A 167 3.01 -4.05 12.04
N MET A 168 1.89 -3.47 11.63
CA MET A 168 1.73 -2.03 11.49
C MET A 168 1.84 -1.33 12.84
N GLU A 169 1.18 -1.85 13.87
CA GLU A 169 1.30 -1.33 15.24
C GLU A 169 2.76 -1.33 15.71
N LYS A 170 3.47 -2.44 15.48
CA LYS A 170 4.90 -2.52 15.79
C LYS A 170 5.73 -1.53 14.95
N ALA A 171 5.40 -1.33 13.69
CA ALA A 171 6.10 -0.41 12.80
C ALA A 171 5.92 1.05 13.27
N VAL A 172 4.67 1.44 13.58
CA VAL A 172 4.38 2.78 14.14
C VAL A 172 5.13 2.99 15.46
N GLY A 173 5.08 2.02 16.38
CA GLY A 173 5.80 2.11 17.64
C GLY A 173 7.32 2.24 17.46
N SER A 174 7.90 1.48 16.53
CA SER A 174 9.33 1.57 16.23
C SER A 174 9.70 2.91 15.57
N LEU A 175 8.85 3.44 14.68
CA LEU A 175 9.06 4.74 14.06
C LEU A 175 9.01 5.88 15.10
N LEU A 176 8.03 5.85 15.99
CA LEU A 176 7.93 6.84 17.08
C LEU A 176 9.16 6.80 17.99
N ILE A 177 9.65 5.62 18.35
CA ILE A 177 10.88 5.47 19.13
C ILE A 177 12.09 5.97 18.34
N ALA A 178 12.18 5.68 17.03
CA ALA A 178 13.26 6.18 16.19
C ALA A 178 13.30 7.72 16.16
N ARG A 179 12.13 8.37 16.11
CA ARG A 179 12.01 9.84 16.05
C ARG A 179 12.19 10.51 17.40
N LEU A 180 11.62 9.94 18.46
CA LEU A 180 11.48 10.62 19.77
C LEU A 180 12.36 10.01 20.88
N GLY A 181 12.97 8.84 20.63
CA GLY A 181 13.69 8.09 21.67
C GLY A 181 15.20 8.34 21.71
N ARG A 182 15.75 9.02 20.71
CA ARG A 182 17.21 9.20 20.55
C ARG A 182 17.85 9.98 21.70
N GLU A 183 17.15 10.99 22.24
CA GLU A 183 17.64 11.81 23.34
C GLU A 183 17.76 11.05 24.67
N ASP A 184 17.01 9.96 24.85
CA ASP A 184 16.95 9.18 26.06
C ASP A 184 17.76 7.86 26.00
N CYS A 185 18.37 7.57 24.83
CA CYS A 185 19.11 6.33 24.64
C CYS A 185 20.31 6.51 23.69
N ASP A 186 21.53 6.60 24.27
CA ASP A 186 22.76 6.77 23.50
C ASP A 186 22.96 5.68 22.45
N LYS A 187 22.60 4.42 22.75
CA LYS A 187 22.71 3.30 21.80
C LYS A 187 21.74 3.42 20.63
N LEU A 188 20.54 3.95 20.86
CA LEU A 188 19.58 4.23 19.79
C LEU A 188 20.08 5.40 18.93
N ASN A 189 20.65 6.41 19.56
CA ASN A 189 21.21 7.55 18.86
C ASN A 189 22.41 7.15 17.99
N GLU A 190 23.28 6.26 18.49
CA GLU A 190 24.39 5.69 17.73
C GLU A 190 23.89 4.81 16.56
N LEU A 191 22.90 3.94 16.80
CA LEU A 191 22.27 3.07 15.80
C LEU A 191 21.68 3.88 14.63
N LEU A 192 21.17 5.07 14.90
CA LEU A 192 20.50 5.96 13.94
C LEU A 192 21.34 7.19 13.57
N SER A 193 22.68 7.14 13.76
CA SER A 193 23.59 8.26 13.46
C SER A 193 23.50 8.74 12.01
N ASP A 194 23.41 7.80 11.08
CA ASP A 194 23.38 8.04 9.64
C ASP A 194 21.95 7.94 9.05
N TRP A 195 20.93 7.88 9.93
CA TRP A 195 19.54 7.78 9.47
C TRP A 195 19.05 9.09 8.86
N ASP A 196 18.68 9.03 7.60
CA ASP A 196 18.16 10.13 6.77
C ASP A 196 16.70 10.54 7.05
N GLY A 197 16.01 9.79 7.91
CA GLY A 197 14.57 9.98 8.22
C GLY A 197 13.66 8.97 7.51
N HIS A 198 14.16 8.23 6.51
CA HIS A 198 13.38 7.21 5.83
C HIS A 198 13.31 5.91 6.64
N PHE A 199 12.08 5.46 6.94
CA PHE A 199 11.84 4.29 7.79
C PHE A 199 11.79 2.99 6.97
N SER A 200 12.93 2.59 6.44
CA SER A 200 13.07 1.35 5.66
C SER A 200 12.81 0.09 6.50
N LEU A 201 12.62 -1.05 5.82
CA LEU A 201 12.49 -2.36 6.47
C LEU A 201 13.71 -2.68 7.35
N GLU A 202 14.91 -2.28 6.95
CA GLU A 202 16.15 -2.49 7.69
C GLU A 202 16.18 -1.62 8.96
N VAL A 203 15.90 -0.32 8.84
CA VAL A 203 15.82 0.60 9.98
C VAL A 203 14.78 0.09 10.98
N ARG A 204 13.58 -0.28 10.52
CA ARG A 204 12.56 -0.88 11.38
C ARG A 204 13.07 -2.11 12.11
N SER A 205 13.72 -3.03 11.40
CA SER A 205 14.22 -4.27 12.00
C SER A 205 15.27 -4.02 13.09
N ASN A 206 16.18 -3.08 12.85
CA ASN A 206 17.22 -2.70 13.78
C ASN A 206 16.64 -2.00 15.02
N VAL A 207 15.71 -1.05 14.81
CA VAL A 207 15.04 -0.36 15.91
C VAL A 207 14.16 -1.33 16.72
N THR A 208 13.42 -2.23 16.07
CA THR A 208 12.59 -3.24 16.77
C THR A 208 13.46 -4.13 17.65
N ARG A 209 14.60 -4.62 17.15
CA ARG A 209 15.54 -5.43 17.92
C ARG A 209 16.09 -4.64 19.10
N HIS A 210 16.48 -3.38 18.89
CA HIS A 210 16.94 -2.52 19.96
C HIS A 210 15.88 -2.33 21.07
N ILE A 211 14.60 -2.13 20.69
CA ILE A 211 13.49 -2.01 21.65
C ILE A 211 13.34 -3.29 22.48
N GLU A 212 13.46 -4.46 21.87
CA GLU A 212 13.34 -5.75 22.57
C GLU A 212 14.48 -5.98 23.56
N ASP A 213 15.69 -5.50 23.26
CA ASP A 213 16.89 -5.68 24.10
C ASP A 213 17.04 -4.63 25.22
N PHE A 214 16.38 -3.45 25.11
CA PHE A 214 16.56 -2.34 26.05
C PHE A 214 15.26 -1.92 26.73
N TYR A 215 15.21 -2.14 28.06
CA TYR A 215 14.05 -1.84 28.91
C TYR A 215 13.54 -0.40 28.81
N ILE A 216 14.46 0.59 28.72
CA ILE A 216 14.07 2.02 28.60
C ILE A 216 13.22 2.24 27.34
N CYS A 217 13.66 1.71 26.19
CA CYS A 217 12.96 1.85 24.94
C CYS A 217 11.67 1.02 24.91
N THR A 218 11.65 -0.14 25.53
CA THR A 218 10.42 -0.96 25.69
C THR A 218 9.36 -0.22 26.49
N ASN A 219 9.74 0.40 27.61
CA ASN A 219 8.81 1.15 28.46
C ASN A 219 8.31 2.41 27.76
N LYS A 220 9.18 3.14 27.04
CA LYS A 220 8.80 4.32 26.27
C LYS A 220 7.85 3.98 25.13
N ARG A 221 8.03 2.84 24.45
CA ARG A 221 7.07 2.34 23.46
C ARG A 221 5.68 2.12 24.09
N GLY A 222 5.60 1.53 25.26
CA GLY A 222 4.35 1.34 25.99
C GLY A 222 3.62 2.65 26.30
N ILE A 223 4.36 3.74 26.57
CA ILE A 223 3.77 5.06 26.83
C ILE A 223 3.29 5.74 25.53
N LEU A 224 4.08 5.64 24.44
CA LEU A 224 3.79 6.29 23.16
C LEU A 224 2.70 5.59 22.35
N CYS A 225 2.49 4.27 22.58
CA CYS A 225 1.52 3.44 21.86
C CYS A 225 0.38 2.96 22.77
N ALA A 226 0.23 3.53 23.97
CA ALA A 226 -0.92 3.24 24.83
C ALA A 226 -2.20 3.77 24.18
N PRO A 227 -3.33 2.99 24.18
CA PRO A 227 -4.60 3.40 23.58
C PRO A 227 -5.24 4.59 24.29
#